data_41569d70d1f96b37335ac2281656a754
#
_entry.id   41569d70d1f96b37335ac2281656a754
#
_cell.length_a   1.000
_cell.length_b   1.000
_cell.length_c   1.000
_cell.angle_alpha   90.00
_cell.angle_beta   90.00
_cell.angle_gamma   90.00
#
_symmetry.space_group_name_H-M   'P 1'
#
loop_
_entity.id
_entity.type
_entity.pdbx_description
1 polymer ?
#
loop_
_entity_poly.entity_id
_entity_poly.type
_entity_poly.pdbx_seq_one_letter_code
_entity_poly.pdbx_strand_id
1 'polypeptide(L)'
;MLRYKLKELTAEKEFRERRRVTVQEIAQATGITRNTLSKMLNQHGASVRSENLDRLCAYFDCQIEQLVEYVPDDVTGKAASNDADRGPSP
;
A
#
# COMPACT_ATOMS: atom_id res chain seq x y z
N MET A 1 -9.97 -7.45 -0.58
CA MET A 1 -9.46 -6.07 -0.55
C MET A 1 -7.97 -6.11 -0.29
N LEU A 2 -7.23 -5.26 -0.94
CA LEU A 2 -5.80 -5.18 -0.70
C LEU A 2 -5.51 -4.16 0.39
N ARG A 3 -4.69 -4.56 1.34
CA ARG A 3 -4.27 -3.68 2.42
C ARG A 3 -2.81 -3.34 2.18
N TYR A 4 -2.50 -2.06 2.22
CA TYR A 4 -1.12 -1.63 2.02
C TYR A 4 -0.46 -1.41 3.37
N LYS A 5 0.70 -2.03 3.56
CA LYS A 5 1.43 -1.94 4.83
C LYS A 5 2.51 -0.87 4.79
N LEU A 6 2.22 0.22 4.08
CA LEU A 6 3.17 1.30 3.91
C LEU A 6 3.53 1.96 5.24
N LYS A 7 2.55 2.11 6.10
CA LYS A 7 2.79 2.72 7.42
C LYS A 7 3.76 1.85 8.23
N GLU A 8 3.55 0.56 8.22
CA GLU A 8 4.40 -0.37 8.95
C GLU A 8 5.82 -0.38 8.42
N LEU A 9 5.97 -0.38 7.09
CA LEU A 9 7.30 -0.36 6.48
C LEU A 9 8.02 0.95 6.78
N THR A 10 7.28 2.05 6.78
CA THR A 10 7.85 3.35 7.12
C THR A 10 8.34 3.36 8.56
N ALA A 11 7.53 2.82 9.47
CA ALA A 11 7.90 2.78 10.88
C ALA A 11 9.14 1.90 11.09
N GLU A 12 9.21 0.79 10.38
CA GLU A 12 10.37 -0.08 10.45
C GLU A 12 11.63 0.60 9.98
N LYS A 13 11.52 1.34 8.88
CA LYS A 13 12.67 2.06 8.33
C LYS A 13 13.11 3.14 9.30
N GLU A 14 12.17 3.85 9.91
CA GLU A 14 12.47 4.89 10.89
C GLU A 14 13.23 4.29 12.08
N PHE A 15 12.78 3.14 12.56
CA PHE A 15 13.40 2.49 13.68
C PHE A 15 14.81 2.04 13.33
N ARG A 16 14.97 1.45 12.14
CA ARG A 16 16.26 0.93 11.71
C ARG A 16 17.28 2.03 11.50
N GLU A 17 16.85 3.16 10.93
CA GLU A 17 17.74 4.26 10.61
C GLU A 17 17.78 5.35 11.67
N ARG A 18 16.93 5.20 12.69
CA ARG A 18 16.87 6.14 13.82
C ARG A 18 16.66 7.58 13.37
N ARG A 19 15.69 7.76 12.45
CA ARG A 19 15.33 9.10 11.97
C ARG A 19 13.92 9.05 11.45
N ARG A 20 13.31 10.20 11.27
CA ARG A 20 11.98 10.27 10.71
C ARG A 20 12.02 10.08 9.21
N VAL A 21 11.03 9.38 8.68
CA VAL A 21 10.89 9.19 7.24
C VAL A 21 9.53 9.79 6.88
N THR A 22 9.53 10.88 6.14
CA THR A 22 8.30 11.59 5.82
C THR A 22 7.74 11.14 4.47
N VAL A 23 6.45 11.40 4.27
CA VAL A 23 5.81 11.12 2.98
C VAL A 23 6.52 11.88 1.86
N GLN A 24 6.95 13.10 2.13
CA GLN A 24 7.64 13.89 1.13
C GLN A 24 8.96 13.23 0.73
N GLU A 25 9.68 12.69 1.69
CA GLU A 25 10.93 12.01 1.42
C GLU A 25 10.69 10.79 0.53
N ILE A 26 9.66 10.01 0.84
CA ILE A 26 9.32 8.83 0.05
C ILE A 26 8.93 9.26 -1.37
N ALA A 27 8.13 10.31 -1.48
CA ALA A 27 7.71 10.82 -2.78
C ALA A 27 8.90 11.23 -3.64
N GLN A 28 9.85 11.93 -3.04
CA GLN A 28 11.02 12.37 -3.78
C GLN A 28 11.91 11.20 -4.19
N ALA A 29 12.06 10.22 -3.34
CA ALA A 29 12.93 9.09 -3.62
C ALA A 29 12.33 8.15 -4.66
N THR A 30 11.00 8.00 -4.67
CA THR A 30 10.36 7.03 -5.55
C THR A 30 9.75 7.63 -6.80
N GLY A 31 9.52 8.94 -6.79
CA GLY A 31 8.82 9.59 -7.90
C GLY A 31 7.30 9.40 -7.84
N ILE A 32 6.80 8.84 -6.74
CA ILE A 32 5.37 8.67 -6.56
C ILE A 32 4.82 9.94 -5.92
N THR A 33 3.66 10.40 -6.37
CA THR A 33 3.10 11.64 -5.84
C THR A 33 2.68 11.45 -4.39
N ARG A 34 2.72 12.54 -3.64
CA ARG A 34 2.28 12.52 -2.25
C ARG A 34 0.81 12.13 -2.14
N ASN A 35 0.02 12.50 -3.12
CA ASN A 35 -1.40 12.16 -3.13
C ASN A 35 -1.61 10.65 -3.18
N THR A 36 -0.85 9.97 -4.03
CA THR A 36 -0.93 8.52 -4.12
C THR A 36 -0.48 7.87 -2.82
N LEU A 37 0.61 8.36 -2.25
CA LEU A 37 1.12 7.81 -0.99
C LEU A 37 0.11 8.03 0.13
N SER A 38 -0.53 9.19 0.18
CA SER A 38 -1.56 9.46 1.17
C SER A 38 -2.72 8.49 1.05
N LYS A 39 -3.13 8.19 -0.17
CA LYS A 39 -4.20 7.23 -0.37
C LYS A 39 -3.81 5.86 0.16
N MET A 40 -2.59 5.45 -0.09
CA MET A 40 -2.13 4.15 0.39
C MET A 40 -2.05 4.10 1.91
N LEU A 41 -1.72 5.23 2.54
CA LEU A 41 -1.63 5.28 3.99
C LEU A 41 -3.00 5.32 4.66
N ASN A 42 -3.96 5.94 4.02
CA ASN A 42 -5.26 6.21 4.64
C ASN A 42 -6.43 5.41 4.11
N GLN A 43 -6.28 4.76 2.96
CA GLN A 43 -7.37 4.02 2.34
C GLN A 43 -6.91 2.65 1.91
N HIS A 44 -7.47 1.61 2.51
CA HIS A 44 -7.17 0.27 2.06
C HIS A 44 -8.03 -0.01 0.83
N GLY A 45 -7.49 -0.77 -0.09
CA GLY A 45 -8.22 -1.09 -1.31
C GLY A 45 -8.12 -0.03 -2.38
N ALA A 46 -7.36 1.03 -2.13
CA ALA A 46 -7.19 2.07 -3.15
C ALA A 46 -6.47 1.49 -4.35
N SER A 47 -6.85 1.97 -5.53
CA SER A 47 -6.23 1.50 -6.76
C SER A 47 -4.85 2.13 -6.92
N VAL A 48 -3.84 1.31 -7.08
CA VAL A 48 -2.47 1.77 -7.20
C VAL A 48 -1.81 1.04 -8.36
N ARG A 49 -1.02 1.73 -9.14
CA ARG A 49 -0.34 1.11 -10.27
C ARG A 49 0.73 0.16 -9.78
N SER A 50 0.88 -0.97 -10.45
CA SER A 50 1.91 -1.94 -10.09
C SER A 50 3.31 -1.33 -10.18
N GLU A 51 3.49 -0.38 -11.07
CA GLU A 51 4.75 0.34 -11.19
C GLU A 51 5.13 1.03 -9.89
N ASN A 52 4.12 1.59 -9.19
CA ASN A 52 4.37 2.25 -7.92
C ASN A 52 4.69 1.24 -6.82
N LEU A 53 4.05 0.07 -6.88
CA LEU A 53 4.37 -0.99 -5.93
C LEU A 53 5.82 -1.45 -6.11
N ASP A 54 6.24 -1.56 -7.36
CA ASP A 54 7.62 -1.92 -7.68
C ASP A 54 8.59 -0.91 -7.08
N ARG A 55 8.32 0.36 -7.26
CA ARG A 55 9.18 1.43 -6.73
C ARG A 55 9.25 1.42 -5.22
N LEU A 56 8.13 1.14 -4.57
CA LEU A 56 8.10 1.09 -3.12
C LEU A 56 8.86 -0.11 -2.58
N CYS A 57 8.75 -1.25 -3.25
CA CYS A 57 9.51 -2.43 -2.85
C CYS A 57 11.01 -2.15 -2.97
N ALA A 58 11.42 -1.47 -4.02
CA ALA A 58 12.83 -1.11 -4.19
C ALA A 58 13.28 -0.12 -3.12
N TYR A 59 12.43 0.86 -2.81
CA TYR A 59 12.77 1.87 -1.82
C TYR A 59 12.93 1.28 -0.42
N PHE A 60 12.01 0.39 -0.03
CA PHE A 60 12.05 -0.22 1.29
C PHE A 60 12.89 -1.50 1.30
N ASP A 61 13.38 -1.94 0.15
CA ASP A 61 14.16 -3.17 0.01
C ASP A 61 13.38 -4.33 0.61
N CYS A 62 12.16 -4.53 0.12
CA CYS A 62 11.29 -5.56 0.66
C CYS A 62 10.62 -6.35 -0.47
N GLN A 63 10.00 -7.46 -0.10
CA GLN A 63 9.22 -8.25 -1.03
C GLN A 63 7.81 -7.71 -1.11
N ILE A 64 7.11 -8.03 -2.19
CA ILE A 64 5.76 -7.51 -2.40
C ILE A 64 4.80 -7.91 -1.27
N GLU A 65 4.96 -9.10 -0.73
CA GLU A 65 4.08 -9.56 0.33
C GLU A 65 4.29 -8.81 1.64
N GLN A 66 5.40 -8.09 1.75
CA GLN A 66 5.64 -7.24 2.91
C GLN A 66 4.97 -5.88 2.75
N LEU A 67 4.65 -5.51 1.53
CA LEU A 67 4.02 -4.24 1.23
C LEU A 67 2.51 -4.36 1.08
N VAL A 68 2.04 -5.44 0.47
CA VAL A 68 0.62 -5.61 0.15
C VAL A 68 0.12 -6.92 0.74
N GLU A 69 -1.06 -6.85 1.35
CA GLU A 69 -1.67 -8.03 1.95
C GLU A 69 -3.09 -8.15 1.44
N TYR A 70 -3.52 -9.36 1.11
CA TYR A 70 -4.89 -9.57 0.72
C TYR A 70 -5.72 -9.85 1.97
N VAL A 71 -6.80 -9.10 2.13
CA VAL A 71 -7.70 -9.28 3.25
C VAL A 71 -9.06 -9.64 2.68
N PRO A 72 -9.61 -10.79 3.04
CA PRO A 72 -10.94 -11.17 2.54
C PRO A 72 -12.00 -10.18 2.97
N ASP A 73 -12.93 -9.89 2.08
CA ASP A 73 -13.99 -8.95 2.37
C ASP A 73 -15.19 -9.59 3.04
N ASP A 74 -15.17 -10.86 3.17
CA ASP A 74 -16.32 -11.58 3.66
C ASP A 74 -16.63 -11.29 5.10
N VAL A 75 -15.71 -10.74 5.80
CA VAL A 75 -15.93 -10.44 7.16
C VAL A 75 -17.09 -9.55 7.32
N THR A 76 -17.31 -8.65 6.42
CA THR A 76 -18.38 -7.71 6.51
C THR A 76 -19.60 -8.22 5.86
N GLY A 77 -19.45 -9.21 5.11
CA GLY A 77 -20.57 -9.72 4.39
C GLY A 77 -20.98 -8.86 3.29
N LYS A 78 -20.49 -7.77 3.11
CA LYS A 78 -20.98 -7.06 2.14
C LYS A 78 -20.19 -6.81 1.20
N ALA A 79 -19.40 -6.70 1.50
CA ALA A 79 -18.62 -6.32 0.57
C ALA A 79 -18.85 -6.95 -0.57
N ALA A 80 -19.11 -7.80 -0.34
CA ALA A 80 -19.15 -8.38 -1.43
C ALA A 80 -19.94 -7.75 -2.30
N SER A 81 -20.35 -7.34 -2.12
CA SER A 81 -20.85 -6.90 -3.07
C SER A 81 -20.23 -6.25 -3.98
N ASN A 82 -19.85 -6.36 -3.99
CA ASN A 82 -19.42 -5.95 -4.92
C ASN A 82 -18.78 -6.31 -5.68
N ASP A 83 -18.60 -6.87 -5.33
CA ASP A 83 -18.18 -7.23 -6.09
C ASP A 83 -18.31 -7.61 -6.82
N ALA A 84 -18.63 -7.65 -6.70
CA ALA A 84 -18.91 -7.98 -7.45
C ALA A 84 -18.78 -7.81 -8.38
N ASP A 85 -18.72 -7.50 -8.27
CA ASP A 85 -18.60 -7.34 -9.10
C ASP A 85 -17.86 -7.51 -9.76
N ARG A 86 -17.65 -7.70 -9.65
CA ARG A 86 -17.02 -7.95 -10.24
C ARG A 86 -16.70 -8.72 -10.72
N GLY A 87 -16.79 -8.93 -10.42
CA GLY A 87 -16.57 -9.60 -10.89
C GLY A 87 -16.25 -10.22 -10.99
N PRO A 88 -16.21 -10.52 -11.13
CA PRO A 88 -15.78 -11.14 -11.43
C PRO A 88 -15.28 -11.48 -11.76
N SER A 89 -15.06 -11.55 -11.63
CA SER A 89 -14.64 -11.84 -12.02
C SER A 89 -14.39 -12.24 -12.25
N PRO A 90 -14.19 -12.48 -12.40
CA PRO A 90 -13.89 -12.89 -12.83
C PRO A 90 -13.90 -13.23 -13.10
#